data_cccb615d160421c4a4213d7729b69082
#
_entry.id   cccb615d160421c4a4213d7729b69082
#
_cell.length_a   1.000
_cell.length_b   1.000
_cell.length_c   1.000
_cell.angle_alpha   90.00
_cell.angle_beta   90.00
_cell.angle_gamma   90.00
#
_symmetry.space_group_name_H-M   'P 1'
#
loop_
_entity.id
_entity.type
_entity.pdbx_description
1 polymer ?
#
loop_
_entity_poly.entity_id
_entity_poly.type
_entity_poly.pdbx_seq_one_letter_code
_entity_poly.pdbx_strand_id
1 'polypeptide(L)'
;MSGNNNKVTLTIVSSSGDIEDDFPSNQKVKALKTSVMGRLDIDPSKAKQYQLVYDGDPLPGNKTLAELGIGDGAELVLEPEPEVI
;
A
#
# COMPACT_ATOMS: atom_id res chain seq x y z
N MET A 1 -7.00 21.23 -15.62
CA MET A 1 -6.75 20.79 -15.24
C MET A 1 -6.36 20.19 -14.91
N SER A 2 -6.16 20.03 -14.91
CA SER A 2 -5.89 19.43 -14.57
C SER A 2 -5.65 18.80 -14.13
N GLY A 3 -5.70 18.81 -14.07
CA GLY A 3 -5.59 18.01 -13.29
C GLY A 3 -4.78 16.90 -13.15
N ASN A 4 -4.33 16.80 -13.06
CA ASN A 4 -3.62 15.91 -12.94
C ASN A 4 -3.33 15.37 -11.78
N ASN A 5 -4.16 15.05 -11.16
CA ASN A 5 -4.00 14.46 -10.03
C ASN A 5 -3.74 13.06 -10.20
N ASN A 6 -2.56 12.65 -10.24
CA ASN A 6 -2.13 11.28 -10.26
C ASN A 6 -1.89 10.77 -8.85
N LYS A 7 -2.66 11.27 -7.89
CA LYS A 7 -2.52 10.87 -6.49
C LYS A 7 -3.85 10.41 -5.96
N VAL A 8 -3.80 9.47 -5.02
CA VAL A 8 -4.99 8.99 -4.31
C VAL A 8 -4.73 9.08 -2.83
N THR A 9 -5.75 9.45 -2.07
CA THR A 9 -5.66 9.51 -0.62
C THR A 9 -5.99 8.14 -0.05
N LEU A 10 -5.06 7.58 0.67
CA LEU A 10 -5.20 6.24 1.23
C LEU A 10 -4.97 6.27 2.72
N THR A 11 -5.66 5.38 3.42
CA THR A 11 -5.38 5.08 4.82
C THR A 11 -4.75 3.70 4.86
N ILE A 12 -3.56 3.61 5.43
CA ILE A 12 -2.85 2.33 5.56
C ILE A 12 -2.87 1.96 7.04
N VAL A 13 -3.47 0.83 7.35
CA VAL A 13 -3.63 0.37 8.72
C VAL A 13 -2.65 -0.76 8.97
N SER A 14 -1.99 -0.75 10.13
CA SER A 14 -1.09 -1.83 10.51
C SER A 14 -1.05 -1.95 12.02
N SER A 15 -0.46 -3.04 12.50
CA SER A 15 -0.26 -3.22 13.93
C SER A 15 0.75 -2.24 14.51
N SER A 16 1.57 -1.63 13.65
CA SER A 16 2.56 -0.65 14.07
C SER A 16 2.03 0.78 14.01
N GLY A 17 0.82 0.98 13.53
CA GLY A 17 0.21 2.31 13.43
C GLY A 17 -0.51 2.48 12.11
N ASP A 18 -1.15 3.64 11.96
CA ASP A 18 -1.92 3.96 10.77
C ASP A 18 -1.31 5.19 10.09
N ILE A 19 -1.39 5.22 8.77
CA ILE A 19 -0.93 6.35 7.98
C ILE A 19 -2.06 6.77 7.06
N GLU A 20 -2.35 8.06 7.02
CA GLU A 20 -3.26 8.61 6.02
C GLU A 20 -2.51 9.66 5.24
N ASP A 21 -2.41 9.50 3.93
CA ASP A 21 -1.65 10.42 3.10
C ASP A 21 -2.04 10.20 1.64
N ASP A 22 -1.53 11.09 0.79
CA ASP A 22 -1.71 10.96 -0.66
C ASP A 22 -0.53 10.18 -1.23
N PHE A 23 -0.84 9.26 -2.13
CA PHE A 23 0.18 8.43 -2.77
C PHE A 23 0.00 8.47 -4.28
N PRO A 24 1.10 8.39 -5.05
CA PRO A 24 0.97 8.38 -6.51
C PRO A 24 0.16 7.16 -6.98
N SER A 25 -0.83 7.41 -7.83
CA SER A 25 -1.67 6.33 -8.33
C SER A 25 -0.94 5.45 -9.33
N ASN A 26 0.12 5.96 -9.95
CA ASN A 26 0.91 5.18 -10.90
C ASN A 26 2.10 4.49 -10.24
N GLN A 27 2.19 4.52 -8.92
CA GLN A 27 3.22 3.82 -8.18
C GLN A 27 2.84 2.35 -8.04
N LYS A 28 3.81 1.46 -8.19
CA LYS A 28 3.55 0.04 -8.00
C LYS A 28 3.33 -0.27 -6.53
N VAL A 29 2.51 -1.27 -6.27
CA VAL A 29 2.17 -1.65 -4.89
C VAL A 29 3.43 -2.00 -4.10
N LYS A 30 4.40 -2.67 -4.72
CA LYS A 30 5.62 -3.03 -3.99
C LYS A 30 6.40 -1.80 -3.54
N ALA A 31 6.40 -0.74 -4.35
CA ALA A 31 7.09 0.50 -3.96
C ALA A 31 6.31 1.21 -2.85
N LEU A 32 4.98 1.21 -2.96
CA LEU A 32 4.12 1.77 -1.92
C LEU A 32 4.35 1.04 -0.60
N LYS A 33 4.39 -0.28 -0.64
CA LYS A 33 4.60 -1.09 0.55
C LYS A 33 5.90 -0.73 1.25
N THR A 34 6.99 -0.63 0.48
CA THR A 34 8.29 -0.29 1.04
C THR A 34 8.28 1.11 1.66
N SER A 35 7.65 2.06 0.98
CA SER A 35 7.54 3.42 1.50
C SER A 35 6.77 3.47 2.81
N VAL A 36 5.64 2.77 2.87
CA VAL A 36 4.82 2.74 4.08
C VAL A 36 5.58 2.07 5.22
N MET A 37 6.27 0.98 4.94
CA MET A 37 7.05 0.29 5.95
C MET A 37 8.10 1.21 6.56
N GLY A 38 8.75 2.04 5.72
CA GLY A 38 9.73 2.99 6.23
C GLY A 38 9.11 4.01 7.17
N ARG A 39 7.89 4.45 6.89
CA ARG A 39 7.20 5.40 7.76
C ARG A 39 6.78 4.80 9.09
N LEU A 40 6.57 3.48 9.12
CA LEU A 40 6.13 2.78 10.31
C LEU A 40 7.30 2.15 11.08
N ASP A 41 8.54 2.48 10.68
CA ASP A 41 9.75 1.92 11.30
C ASP A 41 9.82 0.42 11.18
N ILE A 42 9.25 -0.13 10.12
CA ILE A 42 9.38 -1.55 9.81
C ILE A 42 10.55 -1.68 8.84
N ASP A 43 11.45 -2.60 9.14
CA ASP A 43 12.65 -2.82 8.33
C ASP A 43 12.27 -3.14 6.89
N PRO A 44 12.66 -2.30 5.91
CA PRO A 44 12.30 -2.56 4.51
C PRO A 44 12.86 -3.87 3.97
N SER A 45 13.89 -4.43 4.59
CA SER A 45 14.42 -5.71 4.15
C SER A 45 13.41 -6.83 4.38
N LYS A 46 12.38 -6.57 5.18
CA LYS A 46 11.31 -7.54 5.44
C LYS A 46 10.13 -7.37 4.49
N ALA A 47 10.28 -6.56 3.44
CA ALA A 47 9.16 -6.27 2.54
C ALA A 47 8.54 -7.53 1.95
N LYS A 48 9.35 -8.56 1.71
CA LYS A 48 8.84 -9.82 1.16
C LYS A 48 7.97 -10.58 2.15
N GLN A 49 8.04 -10.22 3.42
CA GLN A 49 7.27 -10.89 4.47
C GLN A 49 5.95 -10.18 4.75
N TYR A 50 5.71 -9.05 4.10
CA TYR A 50 4.52 -8.24 4.31
C TYR A 50 3.74 -8.12 3.02
N GLN A 51 2.45 -7.87 3.16
CA GLN A 51 1.56 -7.65 2.02
C GLN A 51 0.63 -6.49 2.32
N LEU A 52 0.18 -5.83 1.26
CA LEU A 52 -0.90 -4.87 1.35
C LEU A 52 -2.18 -5.54 0.89
N VAL A 53 -3.23 -5.35 1.66
CA VAL A 53 -4.52 -6.00 1.41
C VAL A 53 -5.58 -4.92 1.23
N TYR A 54 -6.42 -5.08 0.23
CA TYR A 54 -7.55 -4.19 -0.01
C TYR A 54 -8.81 -5.03 -0.14
N ASP A 55 -9.78 -4.73 0.72
CA ASP A 55 -11.07 -5.41 0.70
C ASP A 55 -10.92 -6.93 0.81
N GLY A 56 -9.96 -7.35 1.65
CA GLY A 56 -9.72 -8.76 1.90
C GLY A 56 -8.82 -9.46 0.91
N ASP A 57 -8.38 -8.76 -0.15
CA ASP A 57 -7.55 -9.37 -1.18
C ASP A 57 -6.14 -8.82 -1.15
N PRO A 58 -5.12 -9.69 -1.10
CA PRO A 58 -3.75 -9.22 -1.21
C PRO A 58 -3.50 -8.58 -2.57
N LEU A 59 -2.81 -7.45 -2.58
CA LEU A 59 -2.56 -6.72 -3.81
C LEU A 59 -1.29 -7.21 -4.48
N PRO A 60 -1.32 -7.41 -5.81
CA PRO A 60 -0.10 -7.81 -6.52
C PRO A 60 0.91 -6.67 -6.53
N GLY A 61 2.17 -7.00 -6.21
CA GLY A 61 3.19 -5.98 -6.06
C GLY A 61 3.61 -5.31 -7.36
N ASN A 62 3.38 -5.95 -8.49
CA ASN A 62 3.80 -5.42 -9.78
C ASN A 62 2.73 -4.60 -10.49
N LYS A 63 1.60 -4.34 -9.83
CA LYS A 63 0.54 -3.52 -10.38
C LYS A 63 0.51 -2.17 -9.69
N THR A 64 -0.03 -1.18 -10.38
CA THR A 64 -0.19 0.16 -9.80
C THR A 64 -1.56 0.28 -9.16
N LEU A 65 -1.73 1.30 -8.32
CA LEU A 65 -3.03 1.58 -7.72
C LEU A 65 -4.07 1.86 -8.79
N ALA A 66 -3.67 2.59 -9.83
CA ALA A 66 -4.59 2.92 -10.92
C ALA A 66 -5.04 1.67 -11.66
N GLU A 67 -4.12 0.74 -11.91
CA GLU A 67 -4.46 -0.52 -12.58
C GLU A 67 -5.42 -1.36 -11.75
N LEU A 68 -5.35 -1.24 -10.43
CA LEU A 68 -6.20 -2.01 -9.54
C LEU A 68 -7.52 -1.30 -9.24
N GLY A 69 -7.69 -0.08 -9.76
CA GLY A 69 -8.92 0.66 -9.55
C GLY A 69 -9.08 1.21 -8.14
N ILE A 70 -7.98 1.37 -7.42
CA ILE A 70 -8.03 1.86 -6.04
C ILE A 70 -8.04 3.39 -6.08
N GLY A 71 -9.08 3.99 -5.55
CA GLY A 71 -9.26 5.43 -5.58
C GLY A 71 -9.19 6.07 -4.21
N ASP A 72 -9.53 7.37 -4.17
CA ASP A 72 -9.50 8.16 -2.94
C ASP A 72 -10.37 7.55 -1.87
N GLY A 73 -9.87 7.58 -0.64
CA GLY A 73 -10.63 7.10 0.50
C GLY A 73 -10.47 5.61 0.76
N ALA A 74 -9.70 4.90 -0.05
CA ALA A 74 -9.50 3.48 0.16
C ALA A 74 -8.69 3.23 1.42
N GLU A 75 -8.99 2.13 2.09
CA GLU A 75 -8.26 1.70 3.27
C GLU A 75 -7.53 0.42 2.93
N LEU A 76 -6.22 0.43 3.12
CA LEU A 76 -5.38 -0.74 2.89
C LEU A 76 -4.85 -1.23 4.22
N VAL A 77 -4.60 -2.52 4.31
CA VAL A 77 -4.02 -3.12 5.51
C VAL A 77 -2.63 -3.64 5.17
N LEU A 78 -1.65 -3.23 5.96
CA LEU A 78 -0.30 -3.77 5.86
C LEU A 78 -0.16 -4.84 6.92
N GLU A 79 0.07 -6.06 6.51
CA GLU A 79 0.13 -7.19 7.43
C GLU A 79 1.16 -8.19 6.96
N PRO A 80 1.71 -9.01 7.88
CA PRO A 80 2.62 -10.07 7.46
C PRO A 80 1.90 -11.08 6.58
N GLU A 81 2.61 -11.59 5.60
CA GLU A 81 2.05 -12.66 4.78
C GLU A 81 1.90 -13.92 5.60
N PRO A 82 0.83 -14.69 5.35
CA PRO A 82 0.68 -15.96 6.07
C PRO A 82 1.83 -16.90 5.73
N GLU A 83 2.31 -17.59 6.76
CA GLU A 83 3.34 -18.58 6.52
C GLU A 83 2.72 -19.81 5.90
N VAL A 84 3.37 -20.30 4.85
CA VAL A 84 2.97 -21.54 4.22
C VAL A 84 3.94 -22.60 4.67
N ILE A 85 3.45 -23.56 5.33
CA ILE A 85 4.27 -24.67 5.84
C ILE A 85 4.06 -25.89 4.99
#